data_a226224ef1d345b50b6dce546a30cebc
#
_entry.id   a226224ef1d345b50b6dce546a30cebc
#
_cell.length_a   1.000
_cell.length_b   1.000
_cell.length_c   1.000
_cell.angle_alpha   90.00
_cell.angle_beta   90.00
_cell.angle_gamma   90.00
#
_symmetry.space_group_name_H-M   'P 1'
#
loop_
_entity.id
_entity.type
_entity.pdbx_description
1 polymer ?
#
loop_
_entity_poly.entity_id
_entity_poly.type
_entity_poly.pdbx_seq_one_letter_code
_entity_poly.pdbx_strand_id
1 'polypeptide(L)'
;MGKMTVVGQPFPAGLRRALGLVLVAGLCVAAVTVYQDAPDLPRSARAPSLAPSPATSASTGVPPASPTSTTAAHPMRTTPPSTSTLPPKGPGTTQPGILLMASPMRDGSFDIAEIVKLTDATSSVRLSPPNLTLAGDRFANAKPVATQVQVSADNQPVLVPGGRVSRQIDIALLEPAKRIELRYNLSGITIRSIPSQAGRALTAISPLVKGEPRDLPVVAMVIGSTVLNIQCPARSLNKQACSEGHPPRIRVDGKLPWNKAVIVVQFDLP
;
A
#
# COMPACT_ATOMS: atom_id res chain seq x y z
N MET A 1 8.08 -69.72 9.21
CA MET A 1 8.12 -68.28 8.97
C MET A 1 6.72 -67.71 9.00
N GLY A 2 6.25 -67.32 10.16
CA GLY A 2 4.86 -66.85 10.40
C GLY A 2 4.82 -65.32 10.29
N LYS A 3 3.94 -64.79 9.41
CA LYS A 3 3.61 -63.36 9.35
C LYS A 3 2.58 -63.04 10.43
N MET A 4 2.98 -62.20 11.40
CA MET A 4 2.09 -61.58 12.37
C MET A 4 1.44 -60.31 11.73
N THR A 5 0.14 -60.37 11.55
CA THR A 5 -0.71 -59.27 11.09
C THR A 5 -1.20 -58.51 12.34
N VAL A 6 -0.76 -57.28 12.55
CA VAL A 6 -1.26 -56.42 13.63
C VAL A 6 -2.50 -55.68 13.12
N VAL A 7 -3.65 -56.03 13.70
CA VAL A 7 -4.93 -55.36 13.49
C VAL A 7 -4.99 -54.12 14.38
N GLY A 8 -4.93 -52.93 13.77
CA GLY A 8 -5.12 -51.64 14.49
C GLY A 8 -6.61 -51.39 14.72
N GLN A 9 -7.03 -51.23 15.96
CA GLN A 9 -8.38 -50.81 16.34
C GLN A 9 -8.54 -49.28 16.16
N PRO A 10 -9.68 -48.83 15.63
CA PRO A 10 -10.01 -47.41 15.54
C PRO A 10 -10.46 -46.84 16.90
N PHE A 11 -9.86 -45.77 17.36
CA PHE A 11 -10.28 -44.99 18.52
C PHE A 11 -11.56 -44.17 18.21
N PRO A 12 -12.54 -44.08 19.11
CA PRO A 12 -13.76 -43.30 18.88
C PRO A 12 -13.44 -41.79 18.99
N ALA A 13 -13.81 -41.05 17.94
CA ALA A 13 -13.81 -39.60 17.86
C ALA A 13 -14.99 -39.03 18.65
N GLY A 14 -14.85 -38.79 19.97
CA GLY A 14 -16.00 -38.33 20.76
C GLY A 14 -15.71 -37.70 22.12
N LEU A 15 -14.48 -37.33 22.44
CA LEU A 15 -14.23 -36.78 23.80
C LEU A 15 -13.16 -35.68 23.86
N ARG A 16 -13.29 -34.61 23.05
CA ARG A 16 -12.41 -33.43 23.13
C ARG A 16 -13.15 -32.09 22.97
N ARG A 17 -14.42 -31.99 23.41
CA ARG A 17 -15.18 -30.72 23.36
C ARG A 17 -15.82 -30.32 24.68
N ALA A 18 -15.20 -30.55 25.81
CA ALA A 18 -15.80 -30.18 27.11
C ALA A 18 -14.81 -29.69 28.16
N LEU A 19 -13.67 -29.08 27.78
CA LEU A 19 -12.74 -28.52 28.79
C LEU A 19 -12.11 -27.20 28.39
N GLY A 20 -12.79 -26.35 27.66
CA GLY A 20 -12.27 -25.06 27.17
C GLY A 20 -13.11 -23.83 27.55
N LEU A 21 -14.06 -23.90 28.47
CA LEU A 21 -15.06 -22.84 28.65
C LEU A 21 -15.25 -22.35 30.09
N VAL A 22 -14.24 -22.46 30.96
CA VAL A 22 -14.36 -22.01 32.37
C VAL A 22 -13.20 -21.12 32.81
N LEU A 23 -12.33 -20.60 31.97
CA LEU A 23 -11.18 -19.76 32.39
C LEU A 23 -11.08 -18.38 31.75
N VAL A 24 -12.17 -17.78 31.27
CA VAL A 24 -12.19 -16.41 30.70
C VAL A 24 -13.12 -15.44 31.47
N ALA A 25 -13.70 -15.82 32.58
CA ALA A 25 -14.63 -14.95 33.33
C ALA A 25 -14.01 -14.31 34.60
N GLY A 26 -12.68 -14.18 34.72
CA GLY A 26 -12.03 -13.75 35.97
C GLY A 26 -11.03 -12.61 35.91
N LEU A 27 -10.92 -11.84 34.80
CA LEU A 27 -9.83 -10.83 34.68
C LEU A 27 -10.27 -9.49 34.06
N CYS A 28 -11.49 -9.04 34.31
CA CYS A 28 -11.98 -7.74 33.83
C CYS A 28 -12.48 -6.81 34.94
N VAL A 29 -11.86 -6.82 36.14
CA VAL A 29 -12.17 -5.80 37.17
C VAL A 29 -10.87 -5.44 37.89
N ALA A 30 -10.00 -4.65 37.29
CA ALA A 30 -8.96 -3.85 37.99
C ALA A 30 -8.14 -3.02 36.99
N ALA A 31 -8.72 -2.02 36.35
CA ALA A 31 -7.94 -0.94 35.70
C ALA A 31 -8.83 0.27 35.35
N VAL A 32 -9.60 0.78 36.33
CA VAL A 32 -10.22 2.12 36.22
C VAL A 32 -10.03 2.79 37.55
N THR A 33 -8.91 3.39 37.80
CA THR A 33 -8.67 4.50 38.72
C THR A 33 -7.17 4.79 38.65
N VAL A 34 -6.76 5.75 37.91
CA VAL A 34 -5.64 6.69 38.11
C VAL A 34 -5.49 7.50 36.80
N TYR A 35 -6.27 8.53 36.63
CA TYR A 35 -5.93 9.70 35.78
C TYR A 35 -6.86 10.86 36.12
N GLN A 36 -6.66 11.43 37.31
CA GLN A 36 -7.11 12.77 37.67
C GLN A 36 -5.97 13.39 38.48
N ASP A 37 -5.10 14.08 37.80
CA ASP A 37 -4.31 15.19 38.30
C ASP A 37 -3.47 15.72 37.12
N ALA A 38 -4.08 16.58 36.31
CA ALA A 38 -3.35 17.45 35.42
C ALA A 38 -3.24 18.82 36.13
N PRO A 39 -2.02 19.33 36.38
CA PRO A 39 -1.87 20.67 36.93
C PRO A 39 -2.27 21.73 35.90
N ASP A 40 -3.09 22.69 36.37
CA ASP A 40 -3.45 23.91 35.67
C ASP A 40 -2.22 24.63 35.13
N LEU A 41 -2.12 24.75 33.83
CA LEU A 41 -1.17 25.66 33.16
C LEU A 41 -1.77 27.07 33.09
N PRO A 42 -1.02 28.11 33.46
CA PRO A 42 -1.52 29.48 33.49
C PRO A 42 -1.84 30.00 32.09
N ARG A 43 -3.04 30.54 31.96
CA ARG A 43 -3.47 31.33 30.81
C ARG A 43 -2.57 32.55 30.67
N SER A 44 -1.69 32.53 29.67
CA SER A 44 -0.84 33.68 29.33
C SER A 44 -1.44 34.48 28.19
N ALA A 45 -1.77 35.73 28.53
CA ALA A 45 -1.68 36.96 27.76
C ALA A 45 -2.15 37.00 26.29
N ARG A 46 -3.31 37.54 26.14
CA ARG A 46 -3.85 38.55 25.21
C ARG A 46 -2.77 39.20 24.31
N ALA A 47 -2.77 38.90 23.02
CA ALA A 47 -2.04 39.64 21.99
C ALA A 47 -2.78 40.94 21.61
N PRO A 48 -2.06 42.04 21.35
CA PRO A 48 -2.67 43.32 20.99
C PRO A 48 -3.14 43.31 19.53
N SER A 49 -4.35 43.86 19.37
CA SER A 49 -4.99 44.23 18.11
C SER A 49 -4.15 45.26 17.36
N LEU A 50 -3.71 44.98 16.15
CA LEU A 50 -3.20 46.01 15.23
C LEU A 50 -4.28 46.36 14.23
N ALA A 51 -4.66 47.63 14.25
CA ALA A 51 -5.62 48.27 13.38
C ALA A 51 -5.18 48.34 11.92
N PRO A 52 -6.10 48.32 10.95
CA PRO A 52 -5.75 48.50 9.53
C PRO A 52 -5.61 49.98 9.19
N SER A 53 -4.50 50.35 8.54
CA SER A 53 -4.33 51.64 7.86
C SER A 53 -4.97 51.62 6.47
N PRO A 54 -5.63 52.66 6.06
CA PRO A 54 -6.13 52.81 4.70
C PRO A 54 -5.07 53.44 3.82
N ALA A 55 -4.79 52.87 2.65
CA ALA A 55 -4.06 53.53 1.59
C ALA A 55 -4.88 53.57 0.31
N THR A 56 -5.37 54.72 0.03
CA THR A 56 -5.93 55.21 -1.23
C THR A 56 -4.80 55.38 -2.24
N SER A 57 -4.92 54.80 -3.44
CA SER A 57 -4.30 55.38 -4.63
C SER A 57 -5.03 54.96 -5.89
N ALA A 58 -5.74 55.90 -6.47
CA ALA A 58 -6.26 55.85 -7.82
C ALA A 58 -5.13 55.93 -8.83
N SER A 59 -5.11 55.10 -9.80
CA SER A 59 -4.32 55.26 -11.02
C SER A 59 -5.14 54.94 -12.25
N THR A 60 -5.47 55.99 -12.95
CA THR A 60 -6.06 56.04 -14.28
C THR A 60 -5.00 55.59 -15.29
N GLY A 61 -5.25 54.56 -16.08
CA GLY A 61 -4.30 54.09 -17.07
C GLY A 61 -4.95 53.33 -18.25
N VAL A 62 -5.17 54.03 -19.33
CA VAL A 62 -5.13 53.67 -20.75
C VAL A 62 -5.35 52.19 -21.16
N PRO A 63 -6.31 51.88 -22.07
CA PRO A 63 -6.52 50.54 -22.58
C PRO A 63 -5.38 50.18 -23.56
N PRO A 64 -4.71 49.07 -23.43
CA PRO A 64 -3.81 48.52 -24.43
C PRO A 64 -4.56 47.67 -25.44
N ALA A 65 -4.09 47.78 -26.68
CA ALA A 65 -4.49 47.11 -27.90
C ALA A 65 -4.52 45.59 -27.78
N SER A 66 -5.50 44.95 -28.46
CA SER A 66 -5.64 43.51 -28.61
C SER A 66 -4.37 42.88 -29.18
N PRO A 67 -3.80 41.87 -28.55
CA PRO A 67 -2.77 41.05 -29.17
C PRO A 67 -3.42 40.03 -30.09
N THR A 68 -2.99 40.04 -31.34
CA THR A 68 -3.21 39.05 -32.36
C THR A 68 -2.86 37.63 -31.84
N SER A 69 -3.83 36.72 -31.85
CA SER A 69 -3.65 35.32 -31.45
C SER A 69 -2.74 34.61 -32.45
N THR A 70 -1.46 34.54 -32.17
CA THR A 70 -0.55 33.63 -32.85
C THR A 70 -0.77 32.24 -32.27
N THR A 71 -1.39 31.37 -33.06
CA THR A 71 -1.56 29.93 -32.76
C THR A 71 -0.17 29.30 -32.67
N ALA A 72 0.39 29.24 -31.46
CA ALA A 72 1.61 28.48 -31.20
C ALA A 72 1.28 26.98 -31.27
N ALA A 73 1.83 26.33 -32.32
CA ALA A 73 1.84 24.87 -32.41
C ALA A 73 2.46 24.29 -31.15
N HIS A 74 1.64 23.53 -30.40
CA HIS A 74 2.13 22.80 -29.21
C HIS A 74 3.19 21.79 -29.68
N PRO A 75 4.43 21.84 -29.17
CA PRO A 75 5.38 20.79 -29.44
C PRO A 75 4.81 19.48 -28.89
N MET A 76 4.60 18.51 -29.76
CA MET A 76 4.32 17.13 -29.36
C MET A 76 5.39 16.71 -28.36
N ARG A 77 4.98 16.53 -27.11
CA ARG A 77 5.81 16.02 -26.05
C ARG A 77 6.18 14.59 -26.41
N THR A 78 7.33 14.41 -27.01
CA THR A 78 7.92 13.09 -27.26
C THR A 78 8.17 12.46 -25.89
N THR A 79 7.29 11.52 -25.53
CA THR A 79 7.47 10.69 -24.33
C THR A 79 8.79 9.94 -24.51
N PRO A 80 9.78 10.09 -23.61
CA PRO A 80 11.03 9.35 -23.74
C PRO A 80 10.70 7.86 -23.76
N PRO A 81 11.40 7.04 -24.56
CA PRO A 81 11.17 5.61 -24.62
C PRO A 81 11.38 5.06 -23.21
N SER A 82 10.32 4.49 -22.63
CA SER A 82 10.40 3.75 -21.39
C SER A 82 11.39 2.62 -21.62
N THR A 83 12.56 2.71 -21.00
CA THR A 83 13.55 1.65 -21.02
C THR A 83 12.88 0.44 -20.34
N SER A 84 12.35 -0.45 -21.16
CA SER A 84 11.64 -1.66 -20.72
C SER A 84 12.66 -2.58 -20.08
N THR A 85 12.95 -2.34 -18.83
CA THR A 85 13.75 -3.30 -18.04
C THR A 85 12.86 -4.51 -17.82
N LEU A 86 13.22 -5.64 -18.44
CA LEU A 86 12.53 -6.92 -18.26
C LEU A 86 12.30 -7.16 -16.76
N PRO A 87 11.07 -7.52 -16.35
CA PRO A 87 10.80 -7.80 -14.96
C PRO A 87 11.71 -8.94 -14.46
N PRO A 88 12.16 -8.89 -13.20
CA PRO A 88 13.05 -9.88 -12.63
C PRO A 88 12.42 -11.27 -12.69
N LYS A 89 13.20 -12.31 -12.96
CA LYS A 89 12.74 -13.70 -12.89
C LYS A 89 12.32 -14.04 -11.46
N GLY A 90 11.20 -14.74 -11.29
CA GLY A 90 10.72 -15.16 -9.97
C GLY A 90 9.20 -15.11 -9.80
N PRO A 91 8.73 -14.95 -8.54
CA PRO A 91 7.31 -14.81 -8.23
C PRO A 91 6.64 -13.70 -9.03
N GLY A 92 5.43 -13.97 -9.52
CA GLY A 92 4.67 -13.05 -10.37
C GLY A 92 5.11 -13.03 -11.84
N THR A 93 6.31 -13.48 -12.17
CA THR A 93 6.82 -13.48 -13.55
C THR A 93 6.96 -14.89 -14.10
N THR A 94 7.97 -15.63 -13.65
CA THR A 94 8.24 -17.01 -14.12
C THR A 94 7.70 -18.07 -13.17
N GLN A 95 7.48 -17.74 -11.90
CA GLN A 95 6.96 -18.61 -10.86
C GLN A 95 5.63 -18.12 -10.32
N PRO A 96 4.75 -18.98 -9.79
CA PRO A 96 3.56 -18.53 -9.06
C PRO A 96 3.94 -17.57 -7.94
N GLY A 97 3.13 -16.53 -7.75
CA GLY A 97 3.38 -15.48 -6.78
C GLY A 97 2.98 -14.10 -7.29
N ILE A 98 3.42 -13.07 -6.57
CA ILE A 98 3.12 -11.67 -6.86
C ILE A 98 4.44 -10.89 -6.97
N LEU A 99 4.59 -10.13 -8.04
CA LEU A 99 5.60 -9.09 -8.17
C LEU A 99 4.91 -7.73 -8.01
N LEU A 100 5.32 -6.98 -6.98
CA LEU A 100 4.84 -5.63 -6.71
C LEU A 100 5.95 -4.63 -7.01
N MET A 101 5.74 -3.75 -7.97
CA MET A 101 6.66 -2.66 -8.29
C MET A 101 6.00 -1.33 -7.95
N ALA A 102 6.67 -0.47 -7.19
CA ALA A 102 6.11 0.77 -6.69
C ALA A 102 7.08 1.93 -6.94
N SER A 103 6.57 3.05 -7.45
CA SER A 103 7.35 4.25 -7.69
C SER A 103 6.71 5.45 -6.98
N PRO A 104 7.43 6.19 -6.12
CA PRO A 104 6.89 7.36 -5.44
C PRO A 104 6.65 8.50 -6.42
N MET A 105 5.50 9.19 -6.23
CA MET A 105 5.11 10.38 -6.97
C MET A 105 5.33 11.64 -6.10
N ARG A 106 5.39 12.82 -6.74
CA ARG A 106 5.65 14.09 -6.06
C ARG A 106 4.60 14.49 -5.03
N ASP A 107 3.37 14.05 -5.22
CA ASP A 107 2.25 14.31 -4.30
C ASP A 107 2.20 13.36 -3.10
N GLY A 108 3.12 12.38 -3.05
CA GLY A 108 3.17 11.34 -2.03
C GLY A 108 2.31 10.12 -2.34
N SER A 109 1.65 10.07 -3.49
CA SER A 109 1.05 8.85 -4.01
C SER A 109 2.11 7.94 -4.63
N PHE A 110 1.72 6.73 -5.01
CA PHE A 110 2.59 5.76 -5.66
C PHE A 110 1.98 5.25 -6.95
N ASP A 111 2.77 5.24 -8.03
CA ASP A 111 2.45 4.48 -9.23
C ASP A 111 2.86 3.03 -8.99
N ILE A 112 1.91 2.10 -9.15
CA ILE A 112 2.10 0.70 -8.83
C ILE A 112 1.79 -0.18 -10.04
N ALA A 113 2.71 -1.10 -10.30
CA ALA A 113 2.49 -2.23 -11.17
C ALA A 113 2.52 -3.52 -10.33
N GLU A 114 1.48 -4.33 -10.43
CA GLU A 114 1.34 -5.59 -9.72
C GLU A 114 1.13 -6.71 -10.75
N ILE A 115 1.95 -7.75 -10.69
CA ILE A 115 1.87 -8.90 -11.58
C ILE A 115 1.65 -10.14 -10.71
N VAL A 116 0.51 -10.79 -10.90
CA VAL A 116 0.12 -12.00 -10.20
C VAL A 116 0.20 -13.17 -11.17
N LYS A 117 0.93 -14.20 -10.81
CA LYS A 117 0.93 -15.48 -11.51
C LYS A 117 0.37 -16.55 -10.59
N LEU A 118 -0.70 -17.18 -11.02
CA LEU A 118 -1.39 -18.22 -10.29
C LEU A 118 -0.92 -19.62 -10.73
N THR A 119 -1.05 -20.60 -9.86
CA THR A 119 -0.86 -22.02 -10.21
C THR A 119 -2.02 -22.51 -11.07
N ASP A 120 -3.23 -22.19 -10.64
CA ASP A 120 -4.47 -22.58 -11.32
C ASP A 120 -5.18 -21.36 -11.90
N ALA A 121 -5.92 -21.57 -12.98
CA ALA A 121 -6.68 -20.49 -13.58
C ALA A 121 -7.88 -20.11 -12.69
N THR A 122 -8.16 -18.83 -12.59
CA THR A 122 -9.32 -18.29 -11.85
C THR A 122 -10.29 -17.62 -12.81
N SER A 123 -11.59 -17.72 -12.52
CA SER A 123 -12.67 -17.03 -13.25
C SER A 123 -13.03 -15.68 -12.64
N SER A 124 -12.37 -15.26 -11.54
CA SER A 124 -12.64 -13.98 -10.90
C SER A 124 -11.40 -13.42 -10.23
N VAL A 125 -11.33 -12.11 -10.11
CA VAL A 125 -10.29 -11.38 -9.38
C VAL A 125 -10.93 -10.55 -8.29
N ARG A 126 -10.46 -10.71 -7.06
CA ARG A 126 -10.85 -9.88 -5.92
C ARG A 126 -9.84 -8.79 -5.71
N LEU A 127 -10.29 -7.54 -5.76
CA LEU A 127 -9.48 -6.37 -5.44
C LEU A 127 -9.94 -5.75 -4.13
N SER A 128 -9.00 -5.34 -3.30
CA SER A 128 -9.28 -4.66 -2.03
C SER A 128 -8.20 -3.63 -1.75
N PRO A 129 -8.54 -2.45 -1.19
CA PRO A 129 -7.53 -1.51 -0.73
C PRO A 129 -6.52 -2.20 0.19
N PRO A 130 -5.27 -1.73 0.24
CA PRO A 130 -4.26 -2.24 1.15
C PRO A 130 -4.75 -2.26 2.59
N ASN A 131 -4.59 -3.40 3.27
CA ASN A 131 -4.80 -3.47 4.71
C ASN A 131 -3.49 -3.06 5.41
N LEU A 132 -3.50 -1.89 6.04
CA LEU A 132 -2.32 -1.29 6.66
C LEU A 132 -2.16 -1.60 8.16
N THR A 133 -2.98 -2.47 8.74
CA THR A 133 -2.91 -2.81 10.18
C THR A 133 -1.53 -3.33 10.59
N LEU A 134 -0.85 -4.05 9.72
CA LEU A 134 0.52 -4.52 9.96
C LEU A 134 1.59 -3.42 9.85
N ALA A 135 1.26 -2.27 9.27
CA ALA A 135 2.20 -1.16 9.16
C ALA A 135 2.36 -0.36 10.47
N GLY A 136 1.53 -0.65 11.47
CA GLY A 136 1.54 -0.04 12.80
C GLY A 136 0.58 1.14 12.94
N ASP A 137 0.44 1.62 14.18
CA ASP A 137 -0.57 2.61 14.60
C ASP A 137 -0.49 3.94 13.86
N ARG A 138 0.69 4.30 13.36
CA ARG A 138 0.88 5.51 12.53
C ARG A 138 -0.02 5.54 11.31
N PHE A 139 -0.39 4.37 10.78
CA PHE A 139 -1.26 4.22 9.62
C PHE A 139 -2.73 3.96 9.96
N ALA A 140 -3.12 4.03 11.25
CA ALA A 140 -4.50 3.76 11.69
C ALA A 140 -5.55 4.66 11.01
N ASN A 141 -5.18 5.91 10.70
CA ASN A 141 -6.05 6.88 10.03
C ASN A 141 -5.85 6.95 8.50
N ALA A 142 -4.98 6.12 7.95
CA ALA A 142 -4.76 6.08 6.50
C ALA A 142 -6.00 5.55 5.78
N LYS A 143 -6.34 6.20 4.66
CA LYS A 143 -7.49 5.82 3.82
C LYS A 143 -6.98 5.47 2.42
N PRO A 144 -6.44 4.26 2.22
CA PRO A 144 -5.88 3.85 0.94
C PRO A 144 -6.95 3.82 -0.15
N VAL A 145 -6.62 4.43 -1.28
CA VAL A 145 -7.47 4.43 -2.47
C VAL A 145 -6.59 4.18 -3.68
N ALA A 146 -6.93 3.15 -4.45
CA ALA A 146 -6.37 2.95 -5.77
C ALA A 146 -7.25 3.62 -6.82
N THR A 147 -6.64 4.42 -7.70
CA THR A 147 -7.29 5.12 -8.80
C THR A 147 -6.61 4.79 -10.13
N GLN A 148 -7.26 5.08 -11.25
CA GLN A 148 -6.76 4.74 -12.59
C GLN A 148 -6.42 3.25 -12.71
N VAL A 149 -7.21 2.41 -12.04
CA VAL A 149 -6.97 0.97 -11.99
C VAL A 149 -7.23 0.35 -13.35
N GLN A 150 -6.19 -0.20 -13.93
CA GLN A 150 -6.21 -0.99 -15.16
C GLN A 150 -5.87 -2.42 -14.80
N VAL A 151 -6.65 -3.36 -15.30
CA VAL A 151 -6.47 -4.80 -15.07
C VAL A 151 -6.42 -5.50 -16.41
N SER A 152 -5.51 -6.44 -16.56
CA SER A 152 -5.54 -7.42 -17.64
C SER A 152 -5.41 -8.83 -17.10
N ALA A 153 -6.09 -9.78 -17.71
CA ALA A 153 -6.07 -11.20 -17.40
C ALA A 153 -5.59 -11.96 -18.63
N ASP A 154 -4.44 -12.64 -18.56
CA ASP A 154 -3.78 -13.29 -19.71
C ASP A 154 -3.72 -12.37 -20.95
N ASN A 155 -3.35 -11.08 -20.75
CA ASN A 155 -3.28 -10.01 -21.74
C ASN A 155 -4.65 -9.49 -22.26
N GLN A 156 -5.77 -9.98 -21.76
CA GLN A 156 -7.10 -9.46 -22.09
C GLN A 156 -7.48 -8.34 -21.10
N PRO A 157 -7.91 -7.17 -21.57
CA PRO A 157 -8.30 -6.09 -20.67
C PRO A 157 -9.57 -6.47 -19.90
N VAL A 158 -9.57 -6.14 -18.61
CA VAL A 158 -10.68 -6.40 -17.69
C VAL A 158 -11.24 -5.09 -17.19
N LEU A 159 -12.56 -4.89 -17.32
CA LEU A 159 -13.22 -3.66 -16.89
C LEU A 159 -13.28 -3.59 -15.36
N VAL A 160 -12.69 -2.53 -14.80
CA VAL A 160 -12.83 -2.19 -13.38
C VAL A 160 -13.88 -1.08 -13.25
N PRO A 161 -15.01 -1.30 -12.59
CA PRO A 161 -16.05 -0.28 -12.44
C PRO A 161 -15.49 1.02 -11.85
N GLY A 162 -15.66 2.13 -12.58
CA GLY A 162 -15.19 3.45 -12.17
C GLY A 162 -13.67 3.62 -12.11
N GLY A 163 -12.86 2.62 -12.50
CA GLY A 163 -11.39 2.68 -12.45
C GLY A 163 -10.81 2.96 -11.06
N ARG A 164 -11.57 2.62 -9.98
CA ARG A 164 -11.24 2.96 -8.60
C ARG A 164 -11.52 1.80 -7.65
N VAL A 165 -10.61 1.57 -6.70
CA VAL A 165 -10.78 0.60 -5.63
C VAL A 165 -10.57 1.29 -4.28
N SER A 166 -11.67 1.61 -3.59
CA SER A 166 -11.71 2.17 -2.22
C SER A 166 -12.37 1.22 -1.22
N ARG A 167 -12.93 0.11 -1.71
CA ARG A 167 -13.49 -1.00 -0.94
C ARG A 167 -13.25 -2.29 -1.72
N GLN A 168 -13.50 -3.42 -1.09
CA GLN A 168 -13.40 -4.71 -1.77
C GLN A 168 -14.41 -4.79 -2.92
N ILE A 169 -13.93 -5.28 -4.07
CA ILE A 169 -14.74 -5.59 -5.25
C ILE A 169 -14.30 -6.96 -5.80
N ASP A 170 -15.26 -7.71 -6.32
CA ASP A 170 -15.01 -8.94 -7.07
C ASP A 170 -15.33 -8.69 -8.54
N ILE A 171 -14.41 -9.05 -9.43
CA ILE A 171 -14.50 -8.83 -10.86
C ILE A 171 -14.50 -10.20 -11.53
N ALA A 172 -15.59 -10.51 -12.27
CA ALA A 172 -15.65 -11.71 -13.09
C ALA A 172 -14.76 -11.53 -14.33
N LEU A 173 -14.03 -12.58 -14.69
CA LEU A 173 -13.25 -12.65 -15.91
C LEU A 173 -14.07 -13.30 -17.01
N LEU A 174 -13.88 -12.86 -18.26
CA LEU A 174 -14.55 -13.46 -19.43
C LEU A 174 -14.08 -14.90 -19.64
N GLU A 175 -12.79 -15.13 -19.42
CA GLU A 175 -12.16 -16.45 -19.49
C GLU A 175 -11.30 -16.67 -18.25
N PRO A 176 -11.18 -17.93 -17.78
CA PRO A 176 -10.27 -18.24 -16.67
C PRO A 176 -8.84 -17.92 -17.02
N ALA A 177 -8.14 -17.17 -16.13
CA ALA A 177 -6.80 -16.68 -16.37
C ALA A 177 -5.82 -17.12 -15.27
N LYS A 178 -4.54 -17.30 -15.66
CA LYS A 178 -3.44 -17.61 -14.74
C LYS A 178 -2.55 -16.41 -14.45
N ARG A 179 -2.58 -15.38 -15.30
CA ARG A 179 -1.78 -14.17 -15.15
C ARG A 179 -2.69 -12.95 -15.06
N ILE A 180 -2.57 -12.22 -13.97
CA ILE A 180 -3.30 -10.97 -13.74
C ILE A 180 -2.27 -9.84 -13.61
N GLU A 181 -2.42 -8.80 -14.39
CA GLU A 181 -1.58 -7.61 -14.32
C GLU A 181 -2.43 -6.41 -13.96
N LEU A 182 -1.94 -5.61 -13.01
CA LEU A 182 -2.58 -4.37 -12.59
C LEU A 182 -1.61 -3.22 -12.71
N ARG A 183 -2.17 -2.06 -13.08
CA ARG A 183 -1.51 -0.76 -12.95
C ARG A 183 -2.47 0.19 -12.28
N TYR A 184 -2.00 0.96 -11.31
CA TYR A 184 -2.84 1.89 -10.57
C TYR A 184 -2.02 2.93 -9.82
N ASN A 185 -2.64 4.07 -9.54
CA ASN A 185 -2.11 5.06 -8.62
C ASN A 185 -2.69 4.80 -7.22
N LEU A 186 -1.84 4.68 -6.20
CA LEU A 186 -2.23 4.43 -4.82
C LEU A 186 -2.00 5.67 -3.97
N SER A 187 -3.05 6.23 -3.41
CA SER A 187 -3.05 7.43 -2.56
C SER A 187 -3.63 7.16 -1.16
N GLY A 188 -3.50 8.14 -0.24
CA GLY A 188 -4.01 8.03 1.12
C GLY A 188 -3.24 7.07 2.03
N ILE A 189 -2.00 6.76 1.67
CA ILE A 189 -1.13 5.79 2.33
C ILE A 189 0.16 6.42 2.89
N THR A 190 0.35 7.72 2.68
CA THR A 190 1.59 8.43 3.01
C THR A 190 1.38 9.32 4.21
N ILE A 191 2.29 9.22 5.17
CA ILE A 191 2.36 10.02 6.38
C ILE A 191 3.63 10.86 6.31
N ARG A 192 3.48 12.17 6.43
CA ARG A 192 4.62 13.09 6.49
C ARG A 192 5.19 13.12 7.90
N SER A 193 6.49 13.10 8.02
CA SER A 193 7.20 13.36 9.28
C SER A 193 7.06 14.83 9.65
N ILE A 194 6.62 15.14 10.88
CA ILE A 194 6.42 16.52 11.36
C ILE A 194 7.76 17.07 11.87
N PRO A 195 8.01 18.36 11.76
CA PRO A 195 8.39 19.08 10.57
C PRO A 195 9.83 18.70 10.19
N SER A 196 9.99 17.95 9.13
CA SER A 196 11.31 17.68 8.56
C SER A 196 11.52 18.68 7.44
N GLN A 197 12.61 19.45 7.49
CA GLN A 197 13.03 20.32 6.39
C GLN A 197 13.24 19.54 5.07
N ALA A 198 13.48 18.25 5.17
CA ALA A 198 13.75 17.37 4.05
C ALA A 198 12.49 16.74 3.41
N GLY A 199 11.27 17.12 3.85
CA GLY A 199 10.05 16.52 3.29
C GLY A 199 9.91 15.00 3.53
N ARG A 200 10.57 14.46 4.56
CA ARG A 200 10.61 13.01 4.85
C ARG A 200 9.22 12.44 5.09
N ALA A 201 8.93 11.32 4.44
CA ALA A 201 7.65 10.64 4.52
C ALA A 201 7.80 9.13 4.69
N LEU A 202 6.77 8.52 5.25
CA LEU A 202 6.58 7.07 5.34
C LEU A 202 5.33 6.70 4.56
N THR A 203 5.41 5.64 3.76
CA THR A 203 4.24 5.08 3.10
C THR A 203 4.16 3.58 3.35
N ALA A 204 2.93 3.04 3.39
CA ALA A 204 2.72 1.62 3.54
C ALA A 204 2.04 1.06 2.29
N ILE A 205 2.61 0.02 1.71
CA ILE A 205 2.17 -0.58 0.45
C ILE A 205 1.91 -2.07 0.68
N SER A 206 0.85 -2.59 0.07
CA SER A 206 0.55 -4.02 0.02
C SER A 206 -0.20 -4.32 -1.27
N PRO A 207 -0.18 -5.58 -1.76
CA PRO A 207 -0.90 -5.95 -2.98
C PRO A 207 -2.39 -5.61 -2.93
N LEU A 208 -2.93 -5.16 -4.06
CA LEU A 208 -4.35 -4.84 -4.24
C LEU A 208 -5.18 -6.11 -4.50
N VAL A 209 -4.63 -7.07 -5.24
CA VAL A 209 -5.28 -8.36 -5.49
C VAL A 209 -5.40 -9.12 -4.19
N LYS A 210 -6.59 -9.70 -3.92
CA LYS A 210 -6.87 -10.59 -2.80
C LYS A 210 -7.44 -11.88 -3.35
N GLY A 211 -7.10 -13.02 -2.75
CA GLY A 211 -7.61 -14.30 -3.21
C GLY A 211 -6.97 -15.48 -2.48
N GLU A 212 -7.11 -16.65 -3.03
CA GLU A 212 -6.45 -17.87 -2.58
C GLU A 212 -5.55 -18.39 -3.71
N PRO A 213 -4.45 -19.05 -3.38
CA PRO A 213 -3.99 -19.42 -2.04
C PRO A 213 -3.34 -18.25 -1.28
N ARG A 214 -3.58 -18.18 0.04
CA ARG A 214 -3.12 -17.09 0.93
C ARG A 214 -1.59 -17.05 1.17
N ASP A 215 -0.87 -18.03 0.71
CA ASP A 215 0.57 -18.22 0.89
C ASP A 215 1.38 -17.90 -0.36
N LEU A 216 0.74 -17.35 -1.42
CA LEU A 216 1.48 -16.89 -2.60
C LEU A 216 2.66 -15.99 -2.19
N PRO A 217 3.88 -16.29 -2.65
CA PRO A 217 5.03 -15.48 -2.33
C PRO A 217 4.96 -14.13 -3.03
N VAL A 218 5.18 -13.05 -2.27
CA VAL A 218 5.26 -11.68 -2.78
C VAL A 218 6.71 -11.23 -2.79
N VAL A 219 7.14 -10.70 -3.92
CA VAL A 219 8.39 -9.96 -4.08
C VAL A 219 8.04 -8.52 -4.38
N ALA A 220 8.63 -7.59 -3.64
CA ALA A 220 8.41 -6.17 -3.87
C ALA A 220 9.70 -5.47 -4.31
N MET A 221 9.54 -4.45 -5.16
CA MET A 221 10.60 -3.56 -5.62
C MET A 221 10.10 -2.13 -5.59
N VAL A 222 10.86 -1.23 -4.98
CA VAL A 222 10.57 0.20 -4.99
C VAL A 222 11.60 0.90 -5.88
N ILE A 223 11.07 1.71 -6.80
CA ILE A 223 11.87 2.37 -7.85
C ILE A 223 11.76 3.87 -7.65
N GLY A 224 12.84 4.51 -7.23
CA GLY A 224 12.90 5.95 -7.02
C GLY A 224 14.22 6.38 -6.40
N SER A 225 14.74 7.51 -6.84
CA SER A 225 15.99 8.10 -6.31
C SER A 225 15.83 8.66 -4.90
N THR A 226 14.60 8.98 -4.50
CA THR A 226 14.28 9.57 -3.19
C THR A 226 14.00 8.52 -2.10
N VAL A 227 13.99 7.23 -2.46
CA VAL A 227 13.76 6.14 -1.50
C VAL A 227 14.97 5.95 -0.62
N LEU A 228 14.76 5.96 0.69
CA LEU A 228 15.82 5.88 1.70
C LEU A 228 15.93 4.48 2.31
N ASN A 229 14.78 3.87 2.63
CA ASN A 229 14.74 2.58 3.32
C ASN A 229 13.40 1.86 3.10
N ILE A 230 13.42 0.52 3.25
CA ILE A 230 12.22 -0.32 3.26
C ILE A 230 12.22 -1.17 4.53
N GLN A 231 11.06 -1.25 5.19
CA GLN A 231 10.82 -2.10 6.34
C GLN A 231 9.69 -3.08 6.06
N CYS A 232 9.79 -4.28 6.62
CA CYS A 232 8.79 -5.34 6.54
C CYS A 232 8.21 -5.59 7.94
N PRO A 233 7.18 -4.87 8.37
CA PRO A 233 6.67 -4.92 9.75
C PRO A 233 6.21 -6.30 10.20
N ALA A 234 5.77 -7.13 9.27
CA ALA A 234 5.32 -8.50 9.55
C ALA A 234 6.46 -9.48 9.89
N ARG A 235 7.71 -9.08 9.73
CA ARG A 235 8.87 -9.87 10.13
C ARG A 235 9.22 -9.65 11.60
N SER A 236 9.97 -10.57 12.18
CA SER A 236 10.53 -10.40 13.54
C SER A 236 11.37 -9.12 13.62
N LEU A 237 11.42 -8.48 14.79
CA LEU A 237 12.06 -7.17 15.00
C LEU A 237 13.48 -7.07 14.42
N ASN A 238 14.29 -8.11 14.55
CA ASN A 238 15.66 -8.17 14.04
C ASN A 238 15.76 -8.37 12.51
N LYS A 239 14.63 -8.60 11.81
CA LYS A 239 14.53 -8.81 10.36
C LYS A 239 13.60 -7.81 9.67
N GLN A 240 13.18 -6.76 10.36
CA GLN A 240 12.29 -5.75 9.78
C GLN A 240 13.00 -4.87 8.76
N ALA A 241 14.29 -4.59 8.92
CA ALA A 241 15.11 -4.04 7.85
C ALA A 241 15.24 -5.10 6.75
N CYS A 242 14.50 -4.93 5.68
CA CYS A 242 14.34 -5.95 4.64
C CYS A 242 14.70 -5.45 3.24
N SER A 243 15.43 -4.34 3.17
CA SER A 243 15.85 -3.75 1.90
C SER A 243 17.18 -4.36 1.41
N GLU A 244 17.22 -4.63 0.11
CA GLU A 244 18.41 -5.04 -0.62
C GLU A 244 18.61 -4.14 -1.84
N GLY A 245 19.84 -3.75 -2.12
CA GLY A 245 20.19 -2.83 -3.20
C GLY A 245 20.21 -1.37 -2.78
N HIS A 246 20.34 -0.48 -3.75
CA HIS A 246 20.47 0.96 -3.58
C HIS A 246 19.55 1.72 -4.53
N PRO A 247 19.20 2.98 -4.22
CA PRO A 247 18.49 3.83 -5.17
C PRO A 247 19.19 3.86 -6.54
N PRO A 248 18.48 3.90 -7.65
CA PRO A 248 17.04 4.08 -7.73
C PRO A 248 16.21 2.79 -7.63
N ARG A 249 16.78 1.63 -7.31
CA ARG A 249 16.07 0.35 -7.25
C ARG A 249 16.39 -0.37 -5.96
N ILE A 250 15.43 -0.43 -5.06
CA ILE A 250 15.53 -1.15 -3.80
C ILE A 250 14.54 -2.31 -3.83
N ARG A 251 15.02 -3.51 -3.58
CA ARG A 251 14.23 -4.73 -3.54
C ARG A 251 14.00 -5.15 -2.08
N VAL A 252 12.87 -5.78 -1.83
CA VAL A 252 12.65 -6.46 -0.56
C VAL A 252 13.45 -7.76 -0.57
N ASP A 253 14.31 -7.93 0.43
CA ASP A 253 15.05 -9.17 0.66
C ASP A 253 14.08 -10.33 0.97
N GLY A 254 14.14 -11.36 0.13
CA GLY A 254 13.33 -12.56 0.25
C GLY A 254 11.84 -12.36 -0.09
N LYS A 255 11.08 -13.42 0.15
CA LYS A 255 9.66 -13.51 -0.17
C LYS A 255 8.82 -13.22 1.07
N LEU A 256 7.75 -12.46 0.91
CA LEU A 256 6.73 -12.24 1.94
C LEU A 256 5.53 -13.13 1.63
N PRO A 257 4.92 -13.80 2.62
CA PRO A 257 3.62 -14.44 2.40
C PRO A 257 2.57 -13.36 2.14
N TRP A 258 1.70 -13.60 1.16
CA TRP A 258 0.78 -12.59 0.68
C TRP A 258 -0.09 -11.92 1.77
N ASN A 259 -0.62 -12.69 2.71
CA ASN A 259 -1.41 -12.18 3.82
C ASN A 259 -0.62 -11.27 4.81
N LYS A 260 0.71 -11.26 4.70
CA LYS A 260 1.64 -10.46 5.51
C LYS A 260 2.49 -9.51 4.65
N ALA A 261 2.19 -9.39 3.35
CA ALA A 261 2.97 -8.59 2.42
C ALA A 261 2.63 -7.10 2.54
N VAL A 262 3.00 -6.51 3.68
CA VAL A 262 3.02 -5.06 3.89
C VAL A 262 4.46 -4.62 3.99
N ILE A 263 4.83 -3.61 3.19
CA ILE A 263 6.12 -2.94 3.24
C ILE A 263 5.91 -1.48 3.64
N VAL A 264 6.79 -0.96 4.48
CA VAL A 264 6.84 0.46 4.83
C VAL A 264 8.06 1.06 4.17
N VAL A 265 7.83 2.04 3.33
CA VAL A 265 8.87 2.75 2.54
C VAL A 265 9.10 4.11 3.17
N GLN A 266 10.36 4.42 3.48
CA GLN A 266 10.79 5.75 3.86
C GLN A 266 11.39 6.43 2.63
N PHE A 267 10.97 7.66 2.36
CA PHE A 267 11.45 8.42 1.22
C PHE A 267 11.36 9.92 1.48
N ASP A 268 12.09 10.71 0.70
CA ASP A 268 12.00 12.17 0.71
C ASP A 268 11.02 12.63 -0.38
N LEU A 269 10.02 13.42 0.03
CA LEU A 269 9.14 14.13 -0.89
C LEU A 269 9.90 15.33 -1.46
N PRO A 270 9.86 15.53 -2.78
CA PRO A 270 10.50 16.67 -3.43
C PRO A 270 9.85 18.00 -3.04
#